data_ed4eb9aacaf5a31739a8412a70b4127c
#
_entry.id   ed4eb9aacaf5a31739a8412a70b4127c
#
_cell.length_a   1.000
_cell.length_b   1.000
_cell.length_c   1.000
_cell.angle_alpha   90.00
_cell.angle_beta   90.00
_cell.angle_gamma   90.00
#
_symmetry.space_group_name_H-M   'P 1'
#
loop_
_entity.id
_entity.type
_entity.pdbx_description
1 polymer ?
#
loop_
_entity_poly.entity_id
_entity_poly.type
_entity_poly.pdbx_seq_one_letter_code
_entity_poly.pdbx_strand_id
1 'polypeptide(L)'
;MKKLLWLLLPALAAYGAWDLVREVRGAWTSDYSRTYSRAVGQTMSRAFDSLNLSGRGVRIGVLDAGFGGFRTDRWTRGLHVAAWRDFTGGDETAFFDDATDHGTRVCTNLGGRSGDTIRGLAWGAEYYLAKTDRAEVEPRAEERQLIRGI
;
A
#
# COMPACT_ATOMS: atom_id res chain seq x y z
N MET A 1 -24.73 -47.68 -8.74
CA MET A 1 -25.10 -46.45 -8.04
C MET A 1 -24.05 -45.95 -7.03
N LYS A 2 -23.21 -46.79 -6.40
CA LYS A 2 -22.18 -46.32 -5.40
C LYS A 2 -21.00 -45.54 -6.01
N LYS A 3 -20.67 -45.70 -7.27
CA LYS A 3 -19.54 -44.98 -7.92
C LYS A 3 -19.82 -43.50 -8.25
N LEU A 4 -21.07 -43.11 -8.37
CA LEU A 4 -21.47 -41.72 -8.66
C LEU A 4 -21.35 -40.85 -7.42
N LEU A 5 -21.53 -41.43 -6.22
CA LEU A 5 -21.44 -40.70 -4.94
C LEU A 5 -20.03 -40.23 -4.65
N TRP A 6 -19.01 -40.97 -5.05
CA TRP A 6 -17.60 -40.61 -4.86
C TRP A 6 -17.10 -39.44 -5.73
N LEU A 7 -17.77 -39.22 -6.87
CA LEU A 7 -17.48 -38.07 -7.74
C LEU A 7 -18.15 -36.78 -7.29
N LEU A 8 -19.26 -36.88 -6.54
CA LEU A 8 -19.96 -35.71 -6.02
C LEU A 8 -19.36 -35.12 -4.74
N LEU A 9 -18.69 -35.94 -3.91
CA LEU A 9 -18.07 -35.50 -2.67
C LEU A 9 -16.97 -34.45 -2.87
N PRO A 10 -16.01 -34.59 -3.81
CA PRO A 10 -15.01 -33.55 -4.03
C PRO A 10 -15.59 -32.29 -4.67
N ALA A 11 -16.64 -32.42 -5.49
CA ALA A 11 -17.34 -31.27 -6.08
C ALA A 11 -18.11 -30.47 -5.01
N LEU A 12 -18.79 -31.16 -4.07
CA LEU A 12 -19.47 -30.54 -2.93
C LEU A 12 -18.48 -29.91 -1.94
N ALA A 13 -17.33 -30.55 -1.69
CA ALA A 13 -16.28 -30.01 -0.85
C ALA A 13 -15.63 -28.77 -1.49
N ALA A 14 -15.41 -28.79 -2.81
CA ALA A 14 -14.90 -27.64 -3.54
C ALA A 14 -15.92 -26.50 -3.56
N TYR A 15 -17.21 -26.80 -3.69
CA TYR A 15 -18.28 -25.79 -3.66
C TYR A 15 -18.39 -25.13 -2.28
N GLY A 16 -18.35 -25.92 -1.21
CA GLY A 16 -18.36 -25.40 0.14
C GLY A 16 -17.11 -24.58 0.49
N ALA A 17 -15.94 -24.97 0.01
CA ALA A 17 -14.71 -24.21 0.15
C ALA A 17 -14.78 -22.87 -0.60
N TRP A 18 -15.37 -22.85 -1.78
CA TRP A 18 -15.58 -21.61 -2.55
C TRP A 18 -16.57 -20.65 -1.89
N ASP A 19 -17.65 -21.15 -1.32
CA ASP A 19 -18.61 -20.33 -0.58
C ASP A 19 -18.00 -19.76 0.70
N LEU A 20 -17.22 -20.55 1.44
CA LEU A 20 -16.48 -20.08 2.60
C LEU A 20 -15.45 -18.99 2.22
N VAL A 21 -14.70 -19.19 1.14
CA VAL A 21 -13.75 -18.17 0.64
C VAL A 21 -14.48 -16.91 0.21
N ARG A 22 -15.65 -17.03 -0.39
CA ARG A 22 -16.46 -15.89 -0.83
C ARG A 22 -17.05 -15.14 0.37
N GLU A 23 -17.50 -15.86 1.40
CA GLU A 23 -18.04 -15.29 2.63
C GLU A 23 -16.96 -14.58 3.45
N VAL A 24 -15.79 -15.19 3.61
CA VAL A 24 -14.61 -14.58 4.26
C VAL A 24 -14.15 -13.35 3.49
N ARG A 25 -14.04 -13.42 2.15
CA ARG A 25 -13.72 -12.23 1.33
C ARG A 25 -14.78 -11.15 1.44
N GLY A 26 -16.05 -11.50 1.46
CA GLY A 26 -17.18 -10.58 1.62
C GLY A 26 -17.14 -9.88 2.99
N ALA A 27 -16.86 -10.61 4.07
CA ALA A 27 -16.74 -10.07 5.42
C ALA A 27 -15.53 -9.11 5.53
N TRP A 28 -14.38 -9.49 4.99
CA TRP A 28 -13.19 -8.65 4.97
C TRP A 28 -13.40 -7.37 4.15
N THR A 29 -14.00 -7.47 2.98
CA THR A 29 -14.26 -6.30 2.14
C THR A 29 -15.32 -5.37 2.73
N SER A 30 -16.33 -5.90 3.43
CA SER A 30 -17.38 -5.08 4.04
C SER A 30 -16.89 -4.31 5.26
N ASP A 31 -16.04 -4.92 6.09
CA ASP A 31 -15.49 -4.27 7.28
C ASP A 31 -14.42 -3.24 6.89
N TYR A 32 -13.56 -3.59 5.95
CA TYR A 32 -12.57 -2.67 5.38
C TYR A 32 -13.25 -1.48 4.70
N SER A 33 -14.30 -1.71 3.92
CA SER A 33 -15.07 -0.65 3.26
C SER A 33 -15.71 0.31 4.26
N ARG A 34 -16.24 -0.18 5.38
CA ARG A 34 -16.80 0.66 6.44
C ARG A 34 -15.75 1.50 7.15
N THR A 35 -14.62 0.88 7.51
CA THR A 35 -13.49 1.57 8.15
C THR A 35 -12.92 2.63 7.21
N TYR A 36 -12.74 2.27 5.94
CA TYR A 36 -12.27 3.18 4.91
C TYR A 36 -13.25 4.34 4.66
N SER A 37 -14.54 4.09 4.59
CA SER A 37 -15.55 5.14 4.41
C SER A 37 -15.55 6.15 5.56
N ARG A 38 -15.24 5.73 6.78
CA ARG A 38 -15.05 6.62 7.92
C ARG A 38 -13.77 7.45 7.79
N ALA A 39 -12.65 6.82 7.45
CA ALA A 39 -11.38 7.52 7.22
C ALA A 39 -11.50 8.53 6.08
N VAL A 40 -12.13 8.16 4.97
CA VAL A 40 -12.42 9.05 3.83
C VAL A 40 -13.29 10.24 4.26
N GLY A 41 -14.29 10.01 5.12
CA GLY A 41 -15.10 11.09 5.69
C GLY A 41 -14.29 12.04 6.56
N GLN A 42 -13.37 11.52 7.36
CA GLN A 42 -12.48 12.32 8.22
C GLN A 42 -11.47 13.16 7.41
N THR A 43 -10.95 12.62 6.32
CA THR A 43 -9.96 13.31 5.46
C THR A 43 -10.58 14.26 4.44
N MET A 44 -11.91 14.42 4.44
CA MET A 44 -12.63 15.25 3.47
C MET A 44 -12.35 14.88 2.01
N SER A 45 -11.95 13.65 1.71
CA SER A 45 -11.51 13.22 0.38
C SER A 45 -12.57 13.45 -0.71
N ARG A 46 -13.87 13.41 -0.36
CA ARG A 46 -14.96 13.76 -1.29
C ARG A 46 -14.92 15.22 -1.71
N ALA A 47 -14.56 16.13 -0.80
CA ALA A 47 -14.39 17.54 -1.12
C ALA A 47 -13.19 17.75 -2.06
N PHE A 48 -12.07 17.03 -1.82
CA PHE A 48 -10.91 17.06 -2.72
C PHE A 48 -11.27 16.54 -4.12
N ASP A 49 -12.02 15.45 -4.21
CA ASP A 49 -12.48 14.90 -5.49
C ASP A 49 -13.41 15.92 -6.22
N SER A 50 -14.34 16.55 -5.53
CA SER A 50 -15.26 17.53 -6.12
C SER A 50 -14.55 18.79 -6.62
N LEU A 51 -13.43 19.16 -6.00
CA LEU A 51 -12.58 20.29 -6.40
C LEU A 51 -11.47 19.88 -7.37
N ASN A 52 -11.44 18.60 -7.79
CA ASN A 52 -10.39 18.02 -8.64
C ASN A 52 -8.97 18.21 -8.08
N LEU A 53 -8.84 18.17 -6.77
CA LEU A 53 -7.56 18.27 -6.08
C LEU A 53 -6.94 16.88 -5.98
N SER A 54 -5.76 16.69 -6.56
CA SER A 54 -5.05 15.40 -6.61
C SER A 54 -3.60 15.48 -6.14
N GLY A 55 -3.14 16.66 -5.76
CA GLY A 55 -1.72 16.92 -5.52
C GLY A 55 -0.90 17.12 -6.79
N ARG A 56 -1.52 17.29 -7.96
CA ARG A 56 -0.78 17.58 -9.20
C ARG A 56 0.05 18.86 -9.06
N GLY A 57 1.35 18.78 -9.40
CA GLY A 57 2.31 19.87 -9.26
C GLY A 57 2.91 19.97 -7.85
N VAL A 58 2.52 19.09 -6.92
CA VAL A 58 3.10 18.99 -5.57
C VAL A 58 4.19 17.94 -5.57
N ARG A 59 5.33 18.23 -4.92
CA ARG A 59 6.41 17.30 -4.64
C ARG A 59 6.32 16.83 -3.21
N ILE A 60 6.35 15.52 -3.01
CA ILE A 60 6.26 14.88 -1.69
C ILE A 60 7.51 14.05 -1.45
N GLY A 61 8.31 14.45 -0.45
CA GLY A 61 9.39 13.62 0.07
C GLY A 61 8.84 12.67 1.13
N VAL A 62 9.14 11.38 1.00
CA VAL A 62 8.83 10.36 2.01
C VAL A 62 10.15 9.76 2.47
N LEU A 63 10.46 9.99 3.75
CA LEU A 63 11.65 9.48 4.41
C LEU A 63 11.21 8.36 5.36
N ASP A 64 11.73 7.15 5.16
CA ASP A 64 11.20 5.96 5.86
C ASP A 64 12.25 4.84 5.95
N ALA A 65 11.92 3.80 6.71
CA ALA A 65 12.78 2.63 6.91
C ALA A 65 12.83 1.68 5.71
N GLY A 66 11.83 1.70 4.83
CA GLY A 66 11.84 0.82 3.66
C GLY A 66 10.58 0.91 2.80
N PHE A 67 10.74 0.53 1.54
CA PHE A 67 9.71 0.64 0.49
C PHE A 67 9.47 -0.70 -0.23
N GLY A 68 9.61 -1.81 0.49
CA GLY A 68 9.39 -3.15 -0.05
C GLY A 68 8.02 -3.29 -0.70
N GLY A 69 8.00 -3.95 -1.85
CA GLY A 69 6.78 -4.22 -2.59
C GLY A 69 6.13 -3.01 -3.29
N PHE A 70 6.67 -1.80 -3.17
CA PHE A 70 6.06 -0.56 -3.68
C PHE A 70 5.63 -0.66 -5.16
N ARG A 71 6.48 -1.23 -6.00
CA ARG A 71 6.22 -1.34 -7.45
C ARG A 71 5.23 -2.44 -7.82
N THR A 72 5.07 -3.43 -6.96
CA THR A 72 4.18 -4.59 -7.18
C THR A 72 2.83 -4.43 -6.49
N ASP A 73 2.78 -3.59 -5.44
CA ASP A 73 1.56 -3.32 -4.72
C ASP A 73 0.55 -2.58 -5.60
N ARG A 74 -0.70 -3.06 -5.59
CA ARG A 74 -1.78 -2.53 -6.46
C ARG A 74 -2.15 -1.08 -6.17
N TRP A 75 -1.85 -0.58 -4.97
CA TRP A 75 -2.24 0.76 -4.54
C TRP A 75 -1.16 1.81 -4.83
N THR A 76 0.13 1.41 -4.79
CA THR A 76 1.26 2.33 -4.96
C THR A 76 1.91 2.27 -6.34
N ARG A 77 1.80 1.14 -7.06
CA ARG A 77 2.43 0.95 -8.38
C ARG A 77 2.08 2.01 -9.43
N GLY A 78 0.97 2.73 -9.24
CA GLY A 78 0.52 3.80 -10.14
C GLY A 78 0.96 5.20 -9.71
N LEU A 79 1.64 5.34 -8.58
CA LEU A 79 2.17 6.62 -8.13
C LEU A 79 3.39 7.04 -8.95
N HIS A 80 3.49 8.32 -9.24
CA HIS A 80 4.64 8.88 -9.95
C HIS A 80 5.82 9.08 -8.98
N VAL A 81 6.77 8.16 -8.99
CA VAL A 81 8.03 8.28 -8.25
C VAL A 81 9.07 8.92 -9.18
N ALA A 82 9.45 10.16 -8.88
CA ALA A 82 10.40 10.93 -9.65
C ALA A 82 11.85 10.53 -9.34
N ALA A 83 12.14 10.20 -8.07
CA ALA A 83 13.46 9.71 -7.66
C ALA A 83 13.33 8.89 -6.36
N TRP A 84 14.33 8.04 -6.13
CA TRP A 84 14.51 7.32 -4.87
C TRP A 84 15.99 7.17 -4.54
N ARG A 85 16.30 7.04 -3.25
CA ARG A 85 17.66 6.83 -2.78
C ARG A 85 17.72 6.13 -1.43
N ASP A 86 18.70 5.22 -1.29
CA ASP A 86 19.04 4.62 0.00
C ASP A 86 20.20 5.39 0.65
N PHE A 87 19.90 6.12 1.74
CA PHE A 87 20.89 6.85 2.54
C PHE A 87 21.49 6.00 3.66
N THR A 88 21.02 4.76 3.84
CA THR A 88 21.52 3.85 4.86
C THR A 88 22.76 3.08 4.40
N GLY A 89 23.16 3.26 3.13
CA GLY A 89 24.30 2.57 2.52
C GLY A 89 23.96 1.14 2.04
N GLY A 90 22.68 0.85 1.81
CA GLY A 90 22.22 -0.37 1.19
C GLY A 90 22.37 -0.37 -0.33
N ASP A 91 21.95 -1.47 -0.95
CA ASP A 91 21.94 -1.62 -2.39
C ASP A 91 20.70 -0.94 -3.00
N GLU A 92 20.92 0.12 -3.79
CA GLU A 92 19.82 0.84 -4.45
C GLU A 92 19.05 -0.03 -5.44
N THR A 93 19.64 -1.11 -5.95
CA THR A 93 18.94 -2.04 -6.85
C THR A 93 17.87 -2.85 -6.12
N ALA A 94 18.05 -3.07 -4.82
CA ALA A 94 17.10 -3.76 -3.94
C ALA A 94 16.16 -2.82 -3.19
N PHE A 95 16.12 -1.52 -3.51
CA PHE A 95 15.34 -0.52 -2.78
C PHE A 95 13.85 -0.89 -2.64
N PHE A 96 13.26 -1.46 -3.68
CA PHE A 96 11.85 -1.87 -3.70
C PHE A 96 11.63 -3.35 -3.34
N ASP A 97 12.70 -4.11 -3.16
CA ASP A 97 12.67 -5.53 -2.76
C ASP A 97 13.01 -5.71 -1.27
N ASP A 98 12.97 -4.61 -0.52
CA ASP A 98 13.22 -4.59 0.93
C ASP A 98 12.19 -5.45 1.69
N ALA A 99 12.62 -6.05 2.79
CA ALA A 99 11.73 -6.75 3.72
C ALA A 99 10.79 -5.78 4.47
N THR A 100 11.20 -4.51 4.60
CA THR A 100 10.43 -3.46 5.28
C THR A 100 9.53 -2.73 4.29
N ASP A 101 8.22 -2.75 4.53
CA ASP A 101 7.19 -2.16 3.68
C ASP A 101 6.50 -0.93 4.29
N HIS A 102 7.02 -0.39 5.41
CA HIS A 102 6.37 0.70 6.13
C HIS A 102 6.17 1.93 5.24
N GLY A 103 7.20 2.40 4.53
CA GLY A 103 7.11 3.52 3.59
C GLY A 103 6.13 3.26 2.44
N THR A 104 5.99 2.03 1.99
CA THR A 104 4.96 1.64 1.01
C THR A 104 3.57 1.85 1.58
N ARG A 105 3.31 1.49 2.83
CA ARG A 105 2.03 1.74 3.51
C ARG A 105 1.76 3.22 3.72
N VAL A 106 2.79 3.98 4.07
CA VAL A 106 2.69 5.45 4.17
C VAL A 106 2.27 6.05 2.83
N CYS A 107 2.94 5.67 1.74
CA CYS A 107 2.59 6.11 0.39
C CYS A 107 1.18 5.66 -0.03
N THR A 108 0.73 4.47 0.40
CA THR A 108 -0.64 4.00 0.19
C THR A 108 -1.65 4.96 0.81
N ASN A 109 -1.39 5.44 2.03
CA ASN A 109 -2.28 6.40 2.70
C ASN A 109 -2.25 7.78 2.05
N LEU A 110 -1.07 8.23 1.60
CA LEU A 110 -0.90 9.55 0.97
C LEU A 110 -1.55 9.63 -0.40
N GLY A 111 -1.28 8.68 -1.28
CA GLY A 111 -1.66 8.77 -2.67
C GLY A 111 -2.18 7.48 -3.30
N GLY A 112 -2.21 6.38 -2.55
CA GLY A 112 -2.64 5.09 -3.06
C GLY A 112 -4.04 5.14 -3.67
N ARG A 113 -4.22 4.49 -4.80
CA ARG A 113 -5.50 4.46 -5.49
C ARG A 113 -5.79 3.09 -6.09
N SER A 114 -6.95 2.54 -5.77
CA SER A 114 -7.46 1.33 -6.40
C SER A 114 -8.99 1.33 -6.39
N GLY A 115 -9.58 1.67 -7.54
CA GLY A 115 -11.04 1.78 -7.67
C GLY A 115 -11.64 2.66 -6.58
N ASP A 116 -12.70 2.17 -5.94
CA ASP A 116 -13.37 2.87 -4.82
C ASP A 116 -12.88 2.41 -3.43
N THR A 117 -11.88 1.53 -3.39
CA THR A 117 -11.45 0.89 -2.14
C THR A 117 -10.44 1.74 -1.37
N ILE A 118 -9.49 2.36 -2.04
CA ILE A 118 -8.47 3.25 -1.46
C ILE A 118 -8.37 4.52 -2.29
N ARG A 119 -8.38 5.66 -1.59
CA ARG A 119 -8.25 6.99 -2.18
C ARG A 119 -7.37 7.86 -1.32
N GLY A 120 -6.06 7.81 -1.58
CA GLY A 120 -5.14 8.80 -1.06
C GLY A 120 -5.40 10.16 -1.73
N LEU A 121 -5.17 11.25 -1.02
CA LEU A 121 -5.46 12.61 -1.49
C LEU A 121 -4.45 13.12 -2.52
N ALA A 122 -3.20 12.63 -2.45
CA ALA A 122 -2.09 13.12 -3.25
C ALA A 122 -1.68 12.15 -4.37
N TRP A 123 -2.65 11.48 -5.00
CA TRP A 123 -2.39 10.46 -6.03
C TRP A 123 -1.77 11.02 -7.31
N GLY A 124 -1.86 12.32 -7.56
CA GLY A 124 -1.28 13.01 -8.71
C GLY A 124 -0.01 13.79 -8.39
N ALA A 125 0.53 13.65 -7.18
CA ALA A 125 1.80 14.28 -6.78
C ALA A 125 3.01 13.54 -7.35
N GLU A 126 4.18 14.20 -7.34
CA GLU A 126 5.48 13.57 -7.57
C GLU A 126 6.07 13.11 -6.24
N TYR A 127 6.48 11.84 -6.17
CA TYR A 127 7.06 11.24 -4.97
C TYR A 127 8.58 11.14 -5.10
N TYR A 128 9.26 11.51 -4.03
CA TYR A 128 10.69 11.34 -3.81
C TYR A 128 10.87 10.45 -2.59
N LEU A 129 11.41 9.26 -2.77
CA LEU A 129 11.48 8.25 -1.71
C LEU A 129 12.91 8.17 -1.18
N ALA A 130 13.08 8.28 0.12
CA ALA A 130 14.37 8.19 0.78
C ALA A 130 14.32 7.14 1.89
N LYS A 131 15.16 6.11 1.78
CA LYS A 131 15.40 5.20 2.89
C LYS A 131 16.44 5.84 3.81
N THR A 132 16.02 6.26 4.99
CA THR A 132 16.85 7.00 5.96
C THR A 132 17.03 6.29 7.27
N ASP A 133 16.33 5.15 7.45
CA ASP A 133 16.29 4.40 8.67
C ASP A 133 16.53 2.90 8.40
N ARG A 134 17.09 2.21 9.39
CA ARG A 134 17.17 0.76 9.49
C ARG A 134 16.51 0.37 10.78
N ALA A 135 15.51 -0.50 10.72
CA ALA A 135 14.72 -0.95 11.86
C ALA A 135 15.55 -1.50 13.07
N GLU A 136 16.85 -1.69 12.87
CA GLU A 136 17.76 -2.29 13.85
C GLU A 136 18.88 -1.34 14.33
N VAL A 137 18.87 -0.05 13.95
CA VAL A 137 20.00 0.87 14.18
C VAL A 137 19.67 1.96 15.21
N GLU A 138 20.65 2.28 16.03
CA GLU A 138 20.65 3.32 17.07
C GLU A 138 20.24 4.72 16.58
N PRO A 139 19.47 5.49 17.39
CA PRO A 139 18.86 6.79 17.00
C PRO A 139 19.83 7.84 16.43
N ARG A 140 21.09 7.86 16.87
CA ARG A 140 22.09 8.85 16.40
C ARG A 140 22.57 8.64 14.97
N ALA A 141 22.49 7.41 14.45
CA ALA A 141 22.83 7.14 13.06
C ALA A 141 21.69 7.58 12.14
N GLU A 142 20.45 7.37 12.57
CA GLU A 142 19.23 7.76 11.87
C GLU A 142 19.15 9.27 11.66
N GLU A 143 19.46 10.08 12.68
CA GLU A 143 19.46 11.54 12.57
C GLU A 143 20.38 12.04 11.45
N ARG A 144 21.60 11.47 11.32
CA ARG A 144 22.53 11.81 10.25
C ARG A 144 22.04 11.40 8.87
N GLN A 145 21.34 10.27 8.77
CA GLN A 145 20.77 9.75 7.52
C GLN A 145 19.57 10.59 7.08
N LEU A 146 18.74 10.99 8.03
CA LEU A 146 17.63 11.89 7.82
C LEU A 146 18.10 13.25 7.25
N ILE A 147 19.13 13.86 7.86
CA ILE A 147 19.71 15.14 7.40
C ILE A 147 20.25 15.03 5.95
N ARG A 148 20.77 13.87 5.54
CA ARG A 148 21.26 13.66 4.16
C ARG A 148 20.12 13.46 3.15
N GLY A 149 18.94 13.07 3.62
CA GLY A 149 17.76 12.83 2.78
C GLY A 149 16.94 14.08 2.46
N ILE A 150 17.23 15.19 3.15
CA ILE A 150 16.59 16.50 2.94
C ILE A 150 17.43 17.32 1.93
#